data_53a1ee1b78ab094f785b9a95dc8d2382
#
_entry.id   53a1ee1b78ab094f785b9a95dc8d2382
#
_cell.length_a   1.000
_cell.length_b   1.000
_cell.length_c   1.000
_cell.angle_alpha   90.00
_cell.angle_beta   90.00
_cell.angle_gamma   90.00
#
_symmetry.space_group_name_H-M   'P 1'
#
loop_
_entity.id
_entity.type
_entity.pdbx_description
1 polymer ?
#
loop_
_entity_poly.entity_id
_entity_poly.type
_entity_poly.pdbx_seq_one_letter_code
_entity_poly.pdbx_strand_id
1 'polypeptide(L)'
;DRESESLKAKIIYATNELKKHSEVIVAAALVVKYRNRVSIIASGYNEAYKKENPNHLLHYLIIERYKQFFSFCDFGGVTGTFDETSKYQGLNNFKIKFNSKIYEYIGEFDLICSERVFKKLIKTSFIEDEFDKE
;
A
#
# COMPACT_ATOMS: atom_id res chain seq x y z
N ASP A 1 -26.54 24.06 3.20
CA ASP A 1 -25.87 23.01 3.97
C ASP A 1 -24.42 22.92 3.48
N ARG A 2 -23.46 23.15 4.40
CA ARG A 2 -22.00 23.21 4.12
C ARG A 2 -21.49 21.99 3.33
N GLU A 3 -22.04 20.82 3.61
CA GLU A 3 -21.64 19.56 2.96
C GLU A 3 -22.06 19.51 1.48
N SER A 4 -23.28 20.02 1.19
CA SER A 4 -23.78 20.13 -0.18
C SER A 4 -22.99 21.14 -1.02
N GLU A 5 -22.55 22.25 -0.45
CA GLU A 5 -21.70 23.23 -1.14
C GLU A 5 -20.29 22.69 -1.41
N SER A 6 -19.72 21.97 -0.45
CA SER A 6 -18.43 21.28 -0.62
C SER A 6 -18.47 20.24 -1.75
N LEU A 7 -19.53 19.43 -1.80
CA LEU A 7 -19.74 18.45 -2.87
C LEU A 7 -19.90 19.11 -4.25
N LYS A 8 -20.68 20.19 -4.34
CA LYS A 8 -20.85 20.96 -5.60
C LYS A 8 -19.51 21.51 -6.10
N ALA A 9 -18.71 22.09 -5.19
CA ALA A 9 -17.38 22.59 -5.55
C ALA A 9 -16.45 21.49 -6.07
N LYS A 10 -16.47 20.30 -5.47
CA LYS A 10 -15.72 19.14 -5.93
C LYS A 10 -16.15 18.64 -7.31
N ILE A 11 -17.46 18.61 -7.57
CA ILE A 11 -18.01 18.22 -8.87
C ILE A 11 -17.58 19.22 -9.96
N ILE A 12 -17.65 20.52 -9.68
CA ILE A 12 -17.23 21.58 -10.62
C ILE A 12 -15.73 21.44 -10.92
N TYR A 13 -14.91 21.23 -9.88
CA TYR A 13 -13.47 21.03 -10.04
C TYR A 13 -13.17 19.82 -10.91
N ALA A 14 -13.75 18.67 -10.60
CA ALA A 14 -13.55 17.44 -11.37
C ALA A 14 -14.03 17.59 -12.83
N THR A 15 -15.15 18.26 -13.06
CA THR A 15 -15.67 18.54 -14.41
C THR A 15 -14.72 19.43 -15.21
N ASN A 16 -14.12 20.43 -14.57
CA ASN A 16 -13.16 21.32 -15.23
C ASN A 16 -11.83 20.61 -15.54
N GLU A 17 -11.38 19.73 -14.66
CA GLU A 17 -10.18 18.90 -14.93
C GLU A 17 -10.41 17.92 -16.09
N LEU A 18 -11.58 17.29 -16.17
CA LEU A 18 -11.96 16.42 -17.29
C LEU A 18 -12.05 17.17 -18.64
N LYS A 19 -12.37 18.47 -18.62
CA LYS A 19 -12.35 19.31 -19.84
C LYS A 19 -10.93 19.65 -20.31
N LYS A 20 -9.98 19.73 -19.39
CA LYS A 20 -8.56 20.04 -19.71
C LYS A 20 -7.80 18.81 -20.19
N HIS A 21 -8.14 17.65 -19.67
CA HIS A 21 -7.44 16.39 -19.93
C HIS A 21 -8.47 15.34 -20.34
N SER A 22 -8.25 14.69 -21.47
CA SER A 22 -9.09 13.57 -21.91
C SER A 22 -9.13 12.41 -20.91
N GLU A 23 -8.02 12.18 -20.23
CA GLU A 23 -7.89 11.20 -19.15
C GLU A 23 -6.80 11.64 -18.16
N VAL A 24 -7.08 11.48 -16.86
CA VAL A 24 -6.12 11.73 -15.79
C VAL A 24 -5.98 10.49 -14.92
N ILE A 25 -4.78 9.94 -14.86
CA ILE A 25 -4.48 8.85 -13.94
C ILE A 25 -4.25 9.45 -12.55
N VAL A 26 -5.19 9.22 -11.65
CA VAL A 26 -5.14 9.74 -10.27
C VAL A 26 -4.50 8.76 -9.29
N ALA A 27 -4.59 7.46 -9.55
CA ALA A 27 -3.91 6.41 -8.79
C ALA A 27 -3.72 5.16 -9.64
N ALA A 28 -2.71 4.37 -9.30
CA ALA A 28 -2.42 3.10 -9.95
C ALA A 28 -1.91 2.07 -8.93
N ALA A 29 -2.13 0.79 -9.21
CA ALA A 29 -1.61 -0.29 -8.42
C ALA A 29 -1.13 -1.46 -9.29
N LEU A 30 -0.09 -2.12 -8.83
CA LEU A 30 0.35 -3.41 -9.35
C LEU A 30 -0.28 -4.52 -8.51
N VAL A 31 -1.07 -5.35 -9.16
CA VAL A 31 -1.83 -6.42 -8.51
C VAL A 31 -1.40 -7.77 -9.05
N VAL A 32 -1.05 -8.70 -8.17
CA VAL A 32 -0.70 -10.08 -8.52
C VAL A 32 -1.79 -11.02 -8.00
N LYS A 33 -2.20 -11.95 -8.85
CA LYS A 33 -3.19 -12.98 -8.52
C LYS A 33 -2.50 -14.34 -8.44
N TYR A 34 -2.65 -15.02 -7.32
CA TYR A 34 -2.09 -16.35 -7.13
C TYR A 34 -3.01 -17.20 -6.25
N ARG A 35 -3.41 -18.38 -6.75
CA ARG A 35 -4.34 -19.27 -6.07
C ARG A 35 -5.63 -18.52 -5.68
N ASN A 36 -5.95 -18.47 -4.38
CA ASN A 36 -7.13 -17.83 -3.81
C ASN A 36 -6.84 -16.42 -3.25
N ARG A 37 -5.68 -15.83 -3.59
CA ARG A 37 -5.20 -14.53 -3.09
C ARG A 37 -4.99 -13.54 -4.23
N VAL A 38 -5.37 -12.30 -3.98
CA VAL A 38 -4.97 -11.14 -4.74
C VAL A 38 -4.08 -10.26 -3.87
N SER A 39 -2.88 -9.91 -4.34
CA SER A 39 -1.91 -9.14 -3.57
C SER A 39 -1.62 -7.80 -4.26
N ILE A 40 -1.69 -6.71 -3.53
CA ILE A 40 -1.32 -5.37 -4.00
C ILE A 40 0.16 -5.21 -3.70
N ILE A 41 1.00 -5.37 -4.72
CA ILE A 41 2.45 -5.34 -4.61
C ILE A 41 2.98 -3.91 -4.46
N ALA A 42 2.39 -2.98 -5.22
CA ALA A 42 2.71 -1.58 -5.16
C ALA A 42 1.47 -0.76 -5.49
N SER A 43 1.35 0.40 -4.91
CA SER A 43 0.34 1.38 -5.27
C SER A 43 0.87 2.79 -5.09
N GLY A 44 0.34 3.71 -5.88
CA GLY A 44 0.70 5.11 -5.81
C GLY A 44 -0.45 5.98 -6.31
N TYR A 45 -0.34 7.26 -6.04
CA TYR A 45 -1.33 8.24 -6.47
C TYR A 45 -0.66 9.55 -6.90
N ASN A 46 -1.36 10.33 -7.70
CA ASN A 46 -0.94 11.65 -8.09
C ASN A 46 -1.17 12.64 -6.93
N GLU A 47 -0.09 13.22 -6.41
CA GLU A 47 -0.12 14.16 -5.27
C GLU A 47 -1.06 15.36 -5.49
N ALA A 48 -1.28 15.80 -6.73
CA ALA A 48 -2.23 16.86 -7.04
C ALA A 48 -3.67 16.55 -6.58
N TYR A 49 -3.99 15.25 -6.47
CA TYR A 49 -5.32 14.75 -6.08
C TYR A 49 -5.34 14.13 -4.68
N LYS A 50 -4.33 14.35 -3.87
CA LYS A 50 -4.19 13.77 -2.51
C LYS A 50 -5.42 13.98 -1.63
N LYS A 51 -6.04 15.16 -1.71
CA LYS A 51 -7.22 15.54 -0.92
C LYS A 51 -8.45 14.68 -1.21
N GLU A 52 -8.50 14.07 -2.39
CA GLU A 52 -9.60 13.20 -2.81
C GLU A 52 -9.40 11.73 -2.39
N ASN A 53 -8.31 11.43 -1.67
CA ASN A 53 -7.97 10.10 -1.19
C ASN A 53 -8.01 9.01 -2.29
N PRO A 54 -7.37 9.22 -3.46
CA PRO A 54 -7.50 8.33 -4.60
C PRO A 54 -7.02 6.91 -4.32
N ASN A 55 -6.04 6.75 -3.42
CA ASN A 55 -5.53 5.44 -3.03
C ASN A 55 -6.57 4.63 -2.25
N HIS A 56 -7.42 5.28 -1.44
CA HIS A 56 -8.53 4.59 -0.76
C HIS A 56 -9.56 4.07 -1.75
N LEU A 57 -9.95 4.90 -2.72
CA LEU A 57 -10.87 4.48 -3.77
C LEU A 57 -10.28 3.33 -4.61
N LEU A 58 -9.00 3.43 -4.99
CA LEU A 58 -8.32 2.40 -5.76
C LEU A 58 -8.35 1.04 -5.03
N HIS A 59 -7.98 1.00 -3.74
CA HIS A 59 -8.00 -0.23 -2.95
C HIS A 59 -9.41 -0.79 -2.78
N TYR A 60 -10.38 0.08 -2.53
CA TYR A 60 -11.78 -0.32 -2.48
C TYR A 60 -12.24 -0.97 -3.80
N LEU A 61 -11.92 -0.37 -4.93
CA LEU A 61 -12.28 -0.91 -6.24
C LEU A 61 -11.58 -2.24 -6.55
N ILE A 62 -10.33 -2.42 -6.08
CA ILE A 62 -9.64 -3.71 -6.17
C ILE A 62 -10.38 -4.77 -5.37
N ILE A 63 -10.77 -4.48 -4.12
CA ILE A 63 -11.54 -5.42 -3.30
C ILE A 63 -12.86 -5.77 -4.01
N GLU A 64 -13.64 -4.76 -4.43
CA GLU A 64 -14.92 -4.98 -5.09
C GLU A 64 -14.78 -5.83 -6.37
N ARG A 65 -13.74 -5.59 -7.16
CA ARG A 65 -13.48 -6.32 -8.40
C ARG A 65 -13.17 -7.80 -8.16
N TYR A 66 -12.48 -8.10 -7.06
CA TYR A 66 -11.91 -9.43 -6.85
C TYR A 66 -12.61 -10.26 -5.76
N LYS A 67 -13.46 -9.67 -4.90
CA LYS A 67 -14.12 -10.34 -3.77
C LYS A 67 -14.91 -11.61 -4.12
N GLN A 68 -15.39 -11.72 -5.36
CA GLN A 68 -16.14 -12.91 -5.81
C GLN A 68 -15.24 -14.07 -6.25
N PHE A 69 -13.98 -13.78 -6.56
CA PHE A 69 -13.05 -14.75 -7.16
C PHE A 69 -11.94 -15.18 -6.22
N PHE A 70 -11.66 -14.39 -5.18
CA PHE A 70 -10.54 -14.60 -4.27
C PHE A 70 -11.01 -14.47 -2.81
N SER A 71 -10.49 -15.37 -1.98
CA SER A 71 -10.81 -15.39 -0.53
C SER A 71 -9.98 -14.37 0.26
N PHE A 72 -8.84 -13.93 -0.29
CA PHE A 72 -7.92 -13.02 0.40
C PHE A 72 -7.50 -11.88 -0.52
N CYS A 73 -7.54 -10.67 0.03
CA CYS A 73 -6.90 -9.48 -0.54
C CYS A 73 -5.76 -9.06 0.40
N ASP A 74 -4.54 -9.15 -0.10
CA ASP A 74 -3.32 -8.86 0.65
C ASP A 74 -2.84 -7.44 0.31
N PHE A 75 -2.72 -6.59 1.31
CA PHE A 75 -2.29 -5.20 1.19
C PHE A 75 -0.77 -5.03 1.38
N GLY A 76 -0.02 -6.14 1.42
CA GLY A 76 1.40 -6.14 1.71
C GLY A 76 1.72 -5.88 3.18
N GLY A 77 3.01 -5.83 3.50
CA GLY A 77 3.49 -5.74 4.86
C GLY A 77 3.04 -4.49 5.62
N VAL A 78 2.94 -4.62 6.93
CA VAL A 78 2.85 -3.54 7.90
C VAL A 78 4.09 -3.58 8.77
N THR A 79 4.47 -2.44 9.34
CA THR A 79 5.52 -2.44 10.36
C THR A 79 4.98 -3.07 11.63
N GLY A 80 5.79 -3.85 12.34
CA GLY A 80 5.39 -4.42 13.64
C GLY A 80 5.13 -3.37 14.73
N THR A 81 5.50 -2.10 14.48
CA THR A 81 5.36 -1.00 15.41
C THR A 81 4.11 -0.19 15.09
N PHE A 82 3.18 -0.15 16.03
CA PHE A 82 1.93 0.63 15.94
C PHE A 82 1.95 1.87 16.84
N ASP A 83 3.14 2.33 17.21
CA ASP A 83 3.34 3.53 18.01
C ASP A 83 2.87 4.77 17.21
N GLU A 84 2.19 5.69 17.89
CA GLU A 84 1.69 6.93 17.31
C GLU A 84 2.80 7.85 16.80
N THR A 85 4.02 7.70 17.31
CA THR A 85 5.21 8.45 16.89
C THR A 85 5.90 7.85 15.66
N SER A 86 5.51 6.65 15.23
CA SER A 86 6.12 5.96 14.10
C SER A 86 5.89 6.71 12.78
N LYS A 87 6.95 6.91 12.01
CA LYS A 87 6.87 7.43 10.63
C LYS A 87 5.96 6.61 9.70
N TYR A 88 5.66 5.38 10.09
CA TYR A 88 4.80 4.45 9.34
C TYR A 88 3.35 4.40 9.82
N GLN A 89 2.99 5.16 10.85
CA GLN A 89 1.64 5.20 11.40
C GLN A 89 0.58 5.46 10.32
N GLY A 90 0.84 6.39 9.41
CA GLY A 90 -0.07 6.70 8.31
C GLY A 90 -0.35 5.50 7.40
N LEU A 91 0.66 4.69 7.10
CA LEU A 91 0.53 3.47 6.30
C LEU A 91 -0.25 2.39 7.04
N ASN A 92 0.06 2.17 8.31
CA ASN A 92 -0.64 1.21 9.14
C ASN A 92 -2.12 1.58 9.29
N ASN A 93 -2.42 2.84 9.62
CA ASN A 93 -3.78 3.37 9.73
C ASN A 93 -4.56 3.27 8.41
N PHE A 94 -3.90 3.52 7.29
CA PHE A 94 -4.51 3.34 5.97
C PHE A 94 -5.02 1.90 5.79
N LYS A 95 -4.19 0.90 6.09
CA LYS A 95 -4.55 -0.52 5.93
C LYS A 95 -5.62 -0.97 6.93
N ILE A 96 -5.54 -0.54 8.17
CA ILE A 96 -6.51 -0.86 9.23
C ILE A 96 -7.91 -0.32 8.89
N LYS A 97 -8.02 0.83 8.21
CA LYS A 97 -9.33 1.39 7.79
C LYS A 97 -10.13 0.48 6.86
N PHE A 98 -9.49 -0.49 6.20
CA PHE A 98 -10.18 -1.53 5.42
C PHE A 98 -10.60 -2.73 6.27
N ASN A 99 -10.55 -2.63 7.60
CA ASN A 99 -10.83 -3.75 8.52
C ASN A 99 -9.93 -4.96 8.24
N SER A 100 -8.68 -4.71 7.85
CA SER A 100 -7.72 -5.75 7.53
C SER A 100 -7.24 -6.45 8.80
N LYS A 101 -6.98 -7.76 8.69
CA LYS A 101 -6.34 -8.56 9.75
C LYS A 101 -4.84 -8.60 9.52
N ILE A 102 -4.09 -8.41 10.58
CA ILE A 102 -2.64 -8.52 10.56
C ILE A 102 -2.28 -9.97 10.85
N TYR A 103 -1.38 -10.53 10.03
CA TYR A 103 -0.82 -11.85 10.21
C TYR A 103 0.69 -11.71 10.36
N GLU A 104 1.21 -12.25 11.43
CA GLU A 104 2.64 -12.40 11.63
C GLU A 104 3.09 -13.71 11.00
N TYR A 105 4.10 -13.63 10.14
CA TYR A 105 4.75 -14.81 9.56
C TYR A 105 5.89 -15.27 10.46
N ILE A 106 6.30 -16.52 10.29
CA ILE A 106 7.38 -17.12 11.10
C ILE A 106 8.76 -16.49 10.87
N GLY A 107 8.87 -15.52 9.96
CA GLY A 107 10.09 -14.83 9.59
C GLY A 107 10.67 -15.29 8.26
N GLU A 108 11.82 -14.73 7.93
CA GLU A 108 12.62 -15.11 6.77
C GLU A 108 13.72 -16.06 7.21
N PHE A 109 14.05 -17.03 6.36
CA PHE A 109 15.08 -18.02 6.63
C PHE A 109 16.01 -18.12 5.43
N ASP A 110 17.29 -17.98 5.68
CA ASP A 110 18.32 -18.17 4.67
C ASP A 110 18.84 -19.61 4.69
N LEU A 111 18.77 -20.29 3.55
CA LEU A 111 19.47 -21.54 3.34
C LEU A 111 20.88 -21.24 2.82
N ILE A 112 21.88 -21.38 3.67
CA ILE A 112 23.28 -21.13 3.33
C ILE A 112 23.81 -22.28 2.47
N CYS A 113 23.77 -22.11 1.15
CA CYS A 113 24.31 -23.09 0.19
C CYS A 113 25.83 -23.03 0.09
N SER A 114 26.46 -21.91 0.43
CA SER A 114 27.91 -21.71 0.41
C SER A 114 28.33 -20.67 1.46
N GLU A 115 29.01 -21.13 2.51
CA GLU A 115 29.51 -20.24 3.55
C GLU A 115 30.44 -19.13 3.02
N ARG A 116 31.25 -19.45 2.01
CA ARG A 116 32.20 -18.49 1.43
C ARG A 116 31.46 -17.32 0.76
N VAL A 117 30.37 -17.61 0.04
CA VAL A 117 29.54 -16.59 -0.62
C VAL A 117 28.76 -15.82 0.42
N PHE A 118 28.17 -16.50 1.39
CA PHE A 118 27.40 -15.90 2.46
C PHE A 118 28.24 -14.91 3.29
N LYS A 119 29.45 -15.28 3.71
CA LYS A 119 30.38 -14.38 4.41
C LYS A 119 30.75 -13.13 3.58
N LYS A 120 30.82 -13.25 2.25
CA LYS A 120 31.02 -12.08 1.38
C LYS A 120 29.78 -11.20 1.32
N LEU A 121 28.61 -11.79 1.21
CA LEU A 121 27.33 -11.06 1.16
C LEU A 121 27.10 -10.26 2.44
N ILE A 122 27.30 -10.86 3.62
CA ILE A 122 27.18 -10.16 4.91
C ILE A 122 28.17 -8.98 5.02
N LYS A 123 29.40 -9.15 4.52
CA LYS A 123 30.39 -8.06 4.53
C LYS A 123 30.09 -6.93 3.54
N THR A 124 29.30 -7.17 2.52
CA THR A 124 28.98 -6.18 1.47
C THR A 124 27.54 -5.67 1.56
N SER A 125 26.66 -6.35 2.29
CA SER A 125 25.29 -5.93 2.46
C SER A 125 25.17 -4.99 3.67
N PHE A 126 24.38 -3.96 3.48
CA PHE A 126 23.98 -2.93 4.45
C PHE A 126 23.27 -3.48 5.72
N ILE A 127 23.45 -4.75 6.07
CA ILE A 127 22.84 -5.42 7.23
C ILE A 127 23.54 -5.04 8.54
N GLU A 128 24.77 -4.47 8.49
CA GLU A 128 25.48 -4.03 9.69
C GLU A 128 24.79 -2.87 10.44
N ASP A 129 23.85 -2.13 9.79
CA ASP A 129 23.24 -0.94 10.40
C ASP A 129 21.91 -1.19 11.14
N GLU A 130 21.30 -2.36 11.06
CA GLU A 130 20.00 -2.62 11.72
C GLU A 130 20.10 -3.45 13.01
N PHE A 131 21.19 -4.18 13.24
CA PHE A 131 21.32 -5.04 14.41
C PHE A 131 22.11 -4.44 15.59
N ASP A 132 22.79 -3.30 15.39
CA ASP A 132 23.58 -2.63 16.45
C ASP A 132 22.84 -1.47 17.14
N LYS A 133 21.52 -1.42 17.06
CA LYS A 133 20.69 -0.41 17.74
C LYS A 133 19.63 -1.06 18.63
N GLU A 134 20.07 -1.92 19.55
CA GLU A 134 19.36 -2.21 20.80
C GLU A 134 20.12 -1.61 22.00
#